data_217502c93381e08cf186b3f267436adf
#
_entry.id   217502c93381e08cf186b3f267436adf
#
_cell.length_a   1.000
_cell.length_b   1.000
_cell.length_c   1.000
_cell.angle_alpha   90.00
_cell.angle_beta   90.00
_cell.angle_gamma   90.00
#
_symmetry.space_group_name_H-M   'P 1'
#
loop_
_entity.id
_entity.type
_entity.pdbx_description
1 polymer ?
#
loop_
_entity_poly.entity_id
_entity_poly.type
_entity_poly.pdbx_seq_one_letter_code
_entity_poly.pdbx_strand_id
1 'polypeptide(L)'
;MEIDVKLTASPKAKPQDESNLGFGKRFTDHMFIMEYEGGKGWVNPRIEPYHRLSLDPASSVFHYAQEIFEGLKAYRADDGRILMFRSRDNCRRLNRSAERMCMPPIDVEFNYGCLLYTSPSPRDKRQSRMPSYA
;
A
#
# COMPACT_ATOMS: atom_id res chain seq x y z
N MET A 1 8.78 6.77 -13.41
CA MET A 1 7.45 6.30 -13.85
C MET A 1 6.43 7.27 -13.28
N GLU A 2 5.53 7.80 -14.08
CA GLU A 2 4.47 8.70 -13.63
C GLU A 2 3.31 7.88 -13.06
N ILE A 3 2.69 8.36 -11.96
CA ILE A 3 1.59 7.68 -11.29
C ILE A 3 0.28 8.36 -11.70
N ASP A 4 -0.65 7.61 -12.28
CA ASP A 4 -2.02 8.10 -12.51
C ASP A 4 -2.78 8.17 -11.19
N VAL A 5 -3.37 9.33 -10.87
CA VAL A 5 -4.05 9.56 -9.59
C VAL A 5 -5.51 9.90 -9.82
N LYS A 6 -6.39 8.97 -9.46
CA LYS A 6 -7.84 9.13 -9.52
C LYS A 6 -8.45 9.05 -8.13
N LEU A 7 -8.88 10.18 -7.59
CA LEU A 7 -9.47 10.25 -6.26
C LEU A 7 -10.97 9.91 -6.28
N THR A 8 -11.46 9.32 -5.18
CA THR A 8 -12.89 9.07 -5.01
C THR A 8 -13.67 10.36 -4.81
N ALA A 9 -14.84 10.46 -5.44
CA ALA A 9 -15.79 11.54 -5.21
C ALA A 9 -16.58 11.38 -3.89
N SER A 10 -16.56 10.17 -3.29
CA SER A 10 -17.34 9.82 -2.09
C SER A 10 -16.45 9.20 -1.02
N PRO A 11 -15.62 10.00 -0.31
CA PRO A 11 -14.76 9.50 0.74
C PRO A 11 -15.56 8.95 1.92
N LYS A 12 -15.05 7.88 2.54
CA LYS A 12 -15.67 7.25 3.71
C LYS A 12 -15.63 8.19 4.93
N ALA A 13 -16.62 8.06 5.82
CA ALA A 13 -16.59 8.73 7.10
C ALA A 13 -15.37 8.29 7.92
N LYS A 14 -14.71 9.25 8.57
CA LYS A 14 -13.58 8.96 9.46
C LYS A 14 -14.06 8.23 10.71
N PRO A 15 -13.24 7.30 11.26
CA PRO A 15 -13.50 6.73 12.57
C PRO A 15 -13.55 7.84 13.63
N GLN A 16 -14.58 7.86 14.45
CA GLN A 16 -14.66 8.78 15.58
C GLN A 16 -13.67 8.38 16.68
N ASP A 17 -13.46 7.08 16.87
CA ASP A 17 -12.48 6.51 17.79
C ASP A 17 -11.35 5.82 17.00
N GLU A 18 -10.15 6.35 17.09
CA GLU A 18 -8.94 5.79 16.46
C GLU A 18 -8.24 4.77 17.36
N SER A 19 -8.64 4.62 18.62
CA SER A 19 -8.01 3.68 19.56
C SER A 19 -8.43 2.23 19.29
N ASN A 20 -9.59 2.01 18.66
CA ASN A 20 -10.14 0.68 18.40
C ASN A 20 -10.52 0.51 16.92
N LEU A 21 -9.55 0.58 16.03
CA LEU A 21 -9.77 0.40 14.59
C LEU A 21 -10.02 -1.07 14.19
N GLY A 22 -9.61 -2.02 15.02
CA GLY A 22 -9.61 -3.45 14.71
C GLY A 22 -8.59 -3.81 13.64
N PHE A 23 -8.34 -5.09 13.45
CA PHE A 23 -7.47 -5.58 12.38
C PHE A 23 -8.28 -5.99 11.14
N GLY A 24 -7.87 -5.52 9.95
CA GLY A 24 -8.49 -5.90 8.68
C GLY A 24 -9.96 -5.47 8.51
N LYS A 25 -10.48 -4.59 9.38
CA LYS A 25 -11.88 -4.15 9.34
C LYS A 25 -12.09 -2.81 8.65
N ARG A 26 -11.05 -1.98 8.58
CA ARG A 26 -11.13 -0.63 8.01
C ARG A 26 -10.04 -0.45 6.97
N PHE A 27 -10.43 -0.04 5.79
CA PHE A 27 -9.55 0.18 4.65
C PHE A 27 -9.59 1.65 4.24
N THR A 28 -8.50 2.11 3.64
CA THR A 28 -8.39 3.44 3.04
C THR A 28 -9.42 3.64 1.91
N ASP A 29 -9.60 4.89 1.50
CA ASP A 29 -10.46 5.23 0.37
C ASP A 29 -9.83 4.85 -0.97
N HIS A 30 -8.51 4.75 -1.01
CA HIS A 30 -7.72 4.50 -2.22
C HIS A 30 -6.77 3.34 -2.02
N MET A 31 -6.36 2.75 -3.12
CA MET A 31 -5.31 1.74 -3.19
C MET A 31 -4.34 2.07 -4.32
N PHE A 32 -3.10 1.68 -4.16
CA PHE A 32 -2.10 1.71 -5.21
C PHE A 32 -2.08 0.36 -5.93
N ILE A 33 -2.10 0.40 -7.25
CA ILE A 33 -2.00 -0.79 -8.10
C ILE A 33 -0.97 -0.55 -9.18
N MET A 34 -0.25 -1.62 -9.51
CA MET A 34 0.71 -1.67 -10.60
C MET A 34 0.76 -3.11 -11.12
N GLU A 35 0.83 -3.32 -12.41
CA GLU A 35 0.95 -4.63 -13.03
C GLU A 35 2.39 -4.91 -13.46
N TYR A 36 2.74 -6.19 -13.52
CA TYR A 36 3.99 -6.64 -14.13
C TYR A 36 3.70 -7.39 -15.43
N GLU A 37 4.25 -6.87 -16.54
CA GLU A 37 4.16 -7.51 -17.84
C GLU A 37 5.52 -8.08 -18.27
N GLY A 38 5.53 -9.36 -18.65
CA GLY A 38 6.75 -9.99 -19.18
C GLY A 38 7.32 -9.21 -20.39
N GLY A 39 8.60 -8.90 -20.33
CA GLY A 39 9.28 -8.12 -21.38
C GLY A 39 9.16 -6.60 -21.27
N LYS A 40 8.20 -6.07 -20.50
CA LYS A 40 8.05 -4.63 -20.27
C LYS A 40 8.42 -4.21 -18.84
N GLY A 41 8.29 -5.13 -17.87
CA GLY A 41 8.49 -4.84 -16.46
C GLY A 41 7.23 -4.31 -15.78
N TRP A 42 7.41 -3.48 -14.75
CA TRP A 42 6.32 -2.85 -14.02
C TRP A 42 5.68 -1.73 -14.85
N VAL A 43 4.35 -1.78 -15.00
CA VAL A 43 3.56 -0.87 -15.84
C VAL A 43 2.29 -0.38 -15.11
N ASN A 44 1.69 0.68 -15.64
CA ASN A 44 0.41 1.23 -15.19
C ASN A 44 0.32 1.53 -13.67
N PRO A 45 1.32 2.21 -13.07
CA PRO A 45 1.22 2.59 -11.67
C PRO A 45 0.08 3.59 -11.47
N ARG A 46 -0.85 3.28 -10.59
CA ARG A 46 -2.01 4.13 -10.35
C ARG A 46 -2.47 4.10 -8.91
N ILE A 47 -3.05 5.20 -8.47
CA ILE A 47 -3.80 5.34 -7.23
C ILE A 47 -5.27 5.54 -7.61
N GLU A 48 -6.11 4.63 -7.16
CA GLU A 48 -7.53 4.62 -7.53
C GLU A 48 -8.42 4.30 -6.33
N PRO A 49 -9.74 4.56 -6.40
CA PRO A 49 -10.68 4.22 -5.33
C PRO A 49 -10.60 2.73 -4.98
N TYR A 50 -10.66 2.42 -3.69
CA TYR A 50 -10.61 1.05 -3.19
C TYR A 50 -11.79 0.23 -3.74
N HIS A 51 -11.50 -0.87 -4.42
CA HIS A 51 -12.49 -1.78 -5.02
C HIS A 51 -12.02 -3.25 -4.95
N ARG A 52 -12.87 -4.15 -5.39
CA ARG A 52 -12.53 -5.57 -5.54
C ARG A 52 -11.56 -5.77 -6.70
N LEU A 53 -10.60 -6.66 -6.54
CA LEU A 53 -9.72 -7.09 -7.62
C LEU A 53 -10.43 -8.16 -8.46
N SER A 54 -10.26 -8.10 -9.79
CA SER A 54 -10.65 -9.16 -10.71
C SER A 54 -9.38 -9.88 -11.16
N LEU A 55 -9.27 -11.16 -10.82
CA LEU A 55 -8.11 -11.98 -11.11
C LEU A 55 -8.54 -13.23 -11.88
N ASP A 56 -7.65 -13.72 -12.76
CA ASP A 56 -7.85 -14.99 -13.45
C ASP A 56 -7.86 -16.14 -12.42
N PRO A 57 -8.80 -17.11 -12.54
CA PRO A 57 -8.82 -18.28 -11.64
C PRO A 57 -7.52 -19.09 -11.63
N ALA A 58 -6.71 -19.02 -12.69
CA ALA A 58 -5.40 -19.68 -12.78
C ALA A 58 -4.27 -18.90 -12.10
N SER A 59 -4.55 -17.73 -11.51
CA SER A 59 -3.53 -16.91 -10.85
C SER A 59 -2.81 -17.70 -9.75
N SER A 60 -1.47 -17.60 -9.72
CA SER A 60 -0.60 -18.37 -8.81
C SER A 60 -0.91 -18.09 -7.33
N VAL A 61 -1.44 -16.93 -6.99
CA VAL A 61 -1.86 -16.61 -5.63
C VAL A 61 -2.92 -17.59 -5.10
N PHE A 62 -3.85 -18.07 -5.94
CA PHE A 62 -4.91 -18.99 -5.51
C PHE A 62 -4.44 -20.43 -5.31
N HIS A 63 -3.41 -20.87 -6.04
CA HIS A 63 -3.00 -22.28 -6.09
C HIS A 63 -1.67 -22.55 -5.40
N TYR A 64 -0.79 -21.56 -5.40
CA TYR A 64 0.58 -21.69 -4.88
C TYR A 64 0.90 -20.69 -3.77
N ALA A 65 -0.08 -19.89 -3.35
CA ALA A 65 0.12 -18.80 -2.40
C ALA A 65 1.34 -17.93 -2.77
N GLN A 66 1.53 -17.66 -4.08
CA GLN A 66 2.61 -16.79 -4.55
C GLN A 66 2.23 -15.34 -4.27
N GLU A 67 2.41 -14.94 -3.03
CA GLU A 67 2.14 -13.60 -2.53
C GLU A 67 3.19 -13.20 -1.50
N ILE A 68 3.36 -11.91 -1.31
CA ILE A 68 4.22 -11.36 -0.27
C ILE A 68 3.48 -10.25 0.46
N PHE A 69 3.83 -10.05 1.71
CA PHE A 69 3.27 -9.03 2.56
C PHE A 69 4.38 -8.20 3.21
N GLU A 70 4.18 -6.90 3.31
CA GLU A 70 5.03 -6.00 4.08
C GLU A 70 4.16 -5.06 4.92
N GLY A 71 4.47 -4.97 6.20
CA GLY A 71 3.78 -4.09 7.13
C GLY A 71 4.61 -2.85 7.46
N LEU A 72 3.94 -1.70 7.45
CA LEU A 72 4.55 -0.44 7.82
C LEU A 72 3.53 0.42 8.58
N LYS A 73 4.00 1.28 9.46
CA LYS A 73 3.15 2.19 10.22
C LYS A 73 3.53 3.64 9.97
N ALA A 74 2.50 4.47 9.90
CA ALA A 74 2.62 5.91 9.98
C ALA A 74 1.99 6.39 11.30
N TYR A 75 2.67 7.28 11.99
CA TYR A 75 2.24 7.84 13.27
C TYR A 75 1.98 9.33 13.12
N ARG A 76 0.95 9.84 13.76
CA ARG A 76 0.75 11.27 13.91
C ARG A 76 1.45 11.73 15.19
N ALA A 77 2.34 12.69 15.07
CA ALA A 77 2.94 13.38 16.20
C ALA A 77 1.96 14.45 16.76
N ASP A 78 2.21 14.91 17.99
CA ASP A 78 1.38 15.93 18.67
C ASP A 78 1.35 17.26 17.89
N ASP A 79 2.41 17.56 17.15
CA ASP A 79 2.51 18.72 16.27
C ASP A 79 1.83 18.54 14.90
N GLY A 80 1.14 17.42 14.69
CA GLY A 80 0.39 17.07 13.47
C GLY A 80 1.23 16.49 12.35
N ARG A 81 2.56 16.33 12.48
CA ARG A 81 3.40 15.69 11.48
C ARG A 81 3.10 14.20 11.39
N ILE A 82 3.20 13.65 10.19
CA ILE A 82 3.12 12.20 9.97
C ILE A 82 4.54 11.64 9.91
N LEU A 83 4.83 10.70 10.80
CA LEU A 83 6.15 10.09 10.94
C LEU A 83 6.09 8.62 10.55
N MET A 84 7.08 8.18 9.76
CA MET A 84 7.32 6.78 9.43
C MET A 84 8.72 6.39 9.85
N PHE A 85 8.86 5.23 10.49
CA PHE A 85 10.16 4.76 10.93
C PHE A 85 10.79 3.83 9.88
N ARG A 86 11.93 4.26 9.30
CA ARG A 86 12.76 3.48 8.38
C ARG A 86 12.01 2.82 7.21
N SER A 87 11.02 3.49 6.65
CA SER A 87 10.13 2.94 5.61
C SER A 87 10.86 2.48 4.34
N ARG A 88 12.02 3.04 4.00
CA ARG A 88 12.86 2.52 2.91
C ARG A 88 13.41 1.11 3.20
N ASP A 89 13.67 0.78 4.46
CA ASP A 89 14.08 -0.58 4.83
C ASP A 89 12.92 -1.59 4.71
N ASN A 90 11.69 -1.15 4.93
CA ASN A 90 10.50 -1.95 4.62
C ASN A 90 10.42 -2.24 3.11
N CYS A 91 10.64 -1.25 2.25
CA CYS A 91 10.68 -1.46 0.80
C CYS A 91 11.80 -2.43 0.38
N ARG A 92 13.00 -2.32 0.97
CA ARG A 92 14.09 -3.28 0.73
C ARG A 92 13.74 -4.70 1.22
N ARG A 93 13.05 -4.82 2.36
CA ARG A 93 12.61 -6.11 2.90
C ARG A 93 11.54 -6.75 2.02
N LEU A 94 10.61 -5.95 1.48
CA LEU A 94 9.64 -6.40 0.48
C LEU A 94 10.34 -7.02 -0.73
N ASN A 95 11.39 -6.38 -1.26
CA ASN A 95 12.16 -6.91 -2.39
C ASN A 95 12.88 -8.21 -2.05
N ARG A 96 13.42 -8.36 -0.83
CA ARG A 96 14.00 -9.65 -0.40
C ARG A 96 12.96 -10.76 -0.31
N SER A 97 11.74 -10.44 0.07
CA SER A 97 10.62 -11.39 0.05
C SER A 97 10.20 -11.74 -1.37
N ALA A 98 10.15 -10.73 -2.27
CA ALA A 98 9.86 -10.93 -3.69
C ALA A 98 10.88 -11.88 -4.34
N GLU A 99 12.18 -11.67 -4.10
CA GLU A 99 13.25 -12.53 -4.61
C GLU A 99 13.06 -13.99 -4.18
N ARG A 100 12.72 -14.26 -2.90
CA ARG A 100 12.47 -15.62 -2.39
C ARG A 100 11.25 -16.28 -3.02
N MET A 101 10.26 -15.50 -3.42
CA MET A 101 9.05 -15.98 -4.07
C MET A 101 9.14 -15.95 -5.61
N CYS A 102 10.34 -15.72 -6.17
CA CYS A 102 10.58 -15.57 -7.61
C CYS A 102 9.67 -14.50 -8.26
N MET A 103 9.39 -13.43 -7.52
CA MET A 103 8.61 -12.29 -7.99
C MET A 103 9.56 -11.13 -8.37
N PRO A 104 9.21 -10.32 -9.36
CA PRO A 104 10.03 -9.17 -9.76
C PRO A 104 10.16 -8.15 -8.62
N PRO A 105 11.37 -7.61 -8.36
CA PRO A 105 11.53 -6.55 -7.39
C PRO A 105 10.95 -5.22 -7.92
N ILE A 106 10.60 -4.32 -7.00
CA ILE A 106 10.15 -2.96 -7.29
C ILE A 106 11.28 -1.99 -6.92
N ASP A 107 11.48 -0.93 -7.71
CA ASP A 107 12.43 0.12 -7.32
C ASP A 107 12.07 0.69 -5.95
N VAL A 108 13.06 0.78 -5.06
CA VAL A 108 12.84 1.14 -3.64
C VAL A 108 12.36 2.58 -3.49
N GLU A 109 12.93 3.52 -4.24
CA GLU A 109 12.56 4.93 -4.13
C GLU A 109 11.19 5.19 -4.78
N PHE A 110 10.89 4.52 -5.88
CA PHE A 110 9.57 4.55 -6.48
C PHE A 110 8.50 4.02 -5.53
N ASN A 111 8.71 2.83 -4.96
CA ASN A 111 7.78 2.22 -4.00
C ASN A 111 7.60 3.10 -2.75
N TYR A 112 8.68 3.66 -2.22
CA TYR A 112 8.63 4.61 -1.12
C TYR A 112 7.81 5.87 -1.48
N GLY A 113 7.98 6.40 -2.69
CA GLY A 113 7.17 7.51 -3.20
C GLY A 113 5.68 7.17 -3.25
N CYS A 114 5.31 5.98 -3.75
CA CYS A 114 3.92 5.51 -3.76
C CYS A 114 3.31 5.44 -2.36
N LEU A 115 4.08 4.98 -1.36
CA LEU A 115 3.64 4.95 0.03
C LEU A 115 3.36 6.35 0.57
N LEU A 116 4.15 7.35 0.20
CA LEU A 116 3.91 8.74 0.60
C LEU A 116 2.64 9.32 -0.03
N TYR A 117 2.32 8.94 -1.27
CA TYR A 117 1.08 9.36 -1.94
C TYR A 117 -0.16 8.69 -1.35
N THR A 118 -0.06 7.42 -0.97
CA THR A 118 -1.17 6.66 -0.38
C THR A 118 -1.30 6.85 1.12
N SER A 119 -0.21 7.27 1.77
CA SER A 119 -0.22 7.61 3.20
C SER A 119 -0.91 8.96 3.41
N PRO A 120 -1.61 9.17 4.52
CA PRO A 120 -2.34 10.42 4.76
C PRO A 120 -1.39 11.60 4.74
N SER A 121 -1.62 12.54 3.83
CA SER A 121 -0.96 13.83 3.79
C SER A 121 -1.24 14.59 5.10
N PRO A 122 -0.33 15.48 5.57
CA PRO A 122 -0.63 16.43 6.65
C PRO A 122 -1.87 17.29 6.36
N ARG A 123 -2.22 17.46 5.08
CA ARG A 123 -3.45 18.11 4.62
C ARG A 123 -4.67 17.18 4.63
N ASP A 124 -4.44 15.88 4.50
CA ASP A 124 -5.47 14.86 4.57
C ASP A 124 -5.44 14.26 5.98
N LYS A 125 -6.33 14.71 6.86
CA LYS A 125 -6.43 14.25 8.25
C LYS A 125 -6.85 12.79 8.39
N ARG A 126 -6.75 11.98 7.32
CA ARG A 126 -7.13 10.56 7.29
C ARG A 126 -5.92 9.69 7.60
N GLN A 127 -5.98 9.00 8.70
CA GLN A 127 -4.97 8.00 9.06
C GLN A 127 -5.41 6.61 8.59
N SER A 128 -4.56 5.98 7.79
CA SER A 128 -4.56 4.53 7.66
C SER A 128 -3.60 4.00 8.73
N ARG A 129 -4.12 3.38 9.79
CA ARG A 129 -3.31 2.58 10.73
C ARG A 129 -3.39 1.13 10.27
N MET A 130 -2.31 0.63 9.67
CA MET A 130 -2.12 -0.81 9.61
C MET A 130 -1.69 -1.29 10.99
N PRO A 131 -2.37 -2.27 11.61
CA PRO A 131 -1.93 -2.87 12.85
C PRO A 131 -0.57 -3.56 12.63
N SER A 132 0.35 -3.41 13.58
CA SER A 132 1.55 -4.26 13.61
C SER A 132 1.20 -5.57 14.27
N TYR A 133 1.65 -6.66 13.70
CA TYR A 133 1.81 -7.89 14.43
C TYR A 133 3.08 -7.81 15.28
N ALA A 134 2.95 -8.10 16.56
CA ALA A 134 4.06 -8.52 17.40
C ALA A 134 4.25 -10.02 17.21
#